data_22bec265677ec9c0db88e3e216337648
#
_entry.id   22bec265677ec9c0db88e3e216337648
#
_cell.length_a   1.000
_cell.length_b   1.000
_cell.length_c   1.000
_cell.angle_alpha   90.00
_cell.angle_beta   90.00
_cell.angle_gamma   90.00
#
_symmetry.space_group_name_H-M   'P 1'
#
loop_
_entity.id
_entity.type
_entity.pdbx_description
1 polymer ?
#
loop_
_entity_poly.entity_id
_entity_poly.type
_entity_poly.pdbx_seq_one_letter_code
_entity_poly.pdbx_strand_id
1 'polypeptide(L)'
;MMVSKDIMDKKKIFVLGIDGATFDLILPWVKDNRLPNLANLMSNGVWGELQSTIHPDSAQAWSSFMTGKSPSGHGIIYFTERAPDSYEFRFVNANSRKSKSLWRIIGETGKKVGVLNVPITYPVESVNGVLISGLGTPGETAPFTYPPELAAEMRRLFDYTIE
;
A
#
# COMPACT_ATOMS: atom_id res chain seq x y z
N MET A 1 -43.46 -12.14 -6.78
CA MET A 1 -42.91 -11.21 -5.80
C MET A 1 -41.40 -11.10 -6.06
N MET A 2 -41.01 -10.16 -6.91
CA MET A 2 -39.58 -9.91 -7.23
C MET A 2 -38.99 -9.14 -6.07
N VAL A 3 -38.12 -9.78 -5.31
CA VAL A 3 -37.29 -9.10 -4.31
C VAL A 3 -36.22 -8.34 -5.10
N SER A 4 -36.27 -7.03 -5.01
CA SER A 4 -35.33 -6.08 -5.61
C SER A 4 -33.92 -6.39 -5.17
N LYS A 5 -33.05 -6.70 -6.14
CA LYS A 5 -31.64 -7.07 -5.99
C LYS A 5 -30.72 -5.84 -5.80
N ASP A 6 -31.27 -4.68 -5.44
CA ASP A 6 -30.61 -3.37 -5.57
C ASP A 6 -30.21 -2.68 -4.27
N ILE A 7 -30.17 -3.37 -3.14
CA ILE A 7 -29.61 -2.81 -1.90
C ILE A 7 -28.58 -3.78 -1.31
N MET A 8 -27.61 -4.15 -2.09
CA MET A 8 -26.32 -4.52 -1.51
C MET A 8 -25.57 -3.20 -1.29
N ASP A 9 -25.66 -2.71 -0.06
CA ASP A 9 -24.87 -1.62 0.47
C ASP A 9 -23.40 -1.83 0.00
N LYS A 10 -22.93 -0.95 -0.89
CA LYS A 10 -21.58 -1.08 -1.47
C LYS A 10 -20.59 -0.76 -0.36
N LYS A 11 -20.21 -1.78 0.39
CA LYS A 11 -19.20 -1.65 1.46
C LYS A 11 -17.95 -1.02 0.89
N LYS A 12 -17.56 0.11 1.47
CA LYS A 12 -16.30 0.78 1.20
C LYS A 12 -15.28 0.34 2.23
N ILE A 13 -14.07 0.05 1.79
CA ILE A 13 -12.95 -0.28 2.68
C ILE A 13 -11.91 0.82 2.50
N PHE A 14 -11.46 1.37 3.62
CA PHE A 14 -10.35 2.30 3.69
C PHE A 14 -9.24 1.68 4.53
N VAL A 15 -8.02 1.65 4.00
CA VAL A 15 -6.84 1.13 4.69
C VAL A 15 -5.84 2.27 4.85
N LEU A 16 -5.53 2.61 6.09
CA LEU A 16 -4.46 3.55 6.43
C LEU A 16 -3.28 2.75 6.97
N GLY A 17 -2.22 2.69 6.20
CA GLY A 17 -0.97 2.06 6.61
C GLY A 17 0.00 3.11 7.16
N ILE A 18 0.56 2.88 8.33
CA ILE A 18 1.54 3.76 8.96
C ILE A 18 2.79 2.93 9.17
N ASP A 19 3.85 3.26 8.43
CA ASP A 19 5.13 2.56 8.55
C ASP A 19 5.76 2.84 9.93
N GLY A 20 6.36 1.80 10.52
CA GLY A 20 7.00 1.89 11.83
C GLY A 20 6.05 2.11 13.02
N ALA A 21 4.74 2.11 12.84
CA ALA A 21 3.79 2.24 13.94
C ALA A 21 3.80 0.98 14.83
N THR A 22 3.99 1.18 16.13
CA THR A 22 4.00 0.11 17.13
C THR A 22 3.11 0.46 18.31
N PHE A 23 2.52 -0.55 18.93
CA PHE A 23 1.73 -0.36 20.16
C PHE A 23 2.56 0.12 21.35
N ASP A 24 3.88 -0.06 21.32
CA ASP A 24 4.78 0.53 22.35
C ASP A 24 4.73 2.06 22.38
N LEU A 25 4.41 2.70 21.24
CA LEU A 25 4.18 4.13 21.13
C LEU A 25 2.70 4.49 21.20
N ILE A 26 1.86 3.74 20.50
CA ILE A 26 0.43 4.04 20.34
C ILE A 26 -0.29 3.99 21.70
N LEU A 27 -0.10 2.91 22.48
CA LEU A 27 -0.85 2.73 23.73
C LEU A 27 -0.52 3.82 24.78
N PRO A 28 0.74 4.18 25.06
CA PRO A 28 1.04 5.31 25.94
C PRO A 28 0.43 6.62 25.44
N TRP A 29 0.52 6.92 24.16
CA TRP A 29 -0.01 8.17 23.60
C TRP A 29 -1.54 8.24 23.59
N VAL A 30 -2.21 7.11 23.39
CA VAL A 30 -3.66 7.01 23.56
C VAL A 30 -4.05 7.28 25.02
N LYS A 31 -3.35 6.66 25.98
CA LYS A 31 -3.56 6.86 27.42
C LYS A 31 -3.35 8.32 27.83
N ASP A 32 -2.38 8.98 27.27
CA ASP A 32 -2.05 10.39 27.53
C ASP A 32 -2.93 11.37 26.73
N ASN A 33 -3.96 10.88 26.06
CA ASN A 33 -4.87 11.65 25.19
C ASN A 33 -4.17 12.42 24.04
N ARG A 34 -3.01 11.95 23.60
CA ARG A 34 -2.25 12.54 22.49
C ARG A 34 -2.76 12.04 21.11
N LEU A 35 -3.47 10.91 21.08
CA LEU A 35 -4.04 10.30 19.89
C LEU A 35 -5.55 10.06 20.05
N PRO A 36 -6.38 11.12 20.23
CA PRO A 36 -7.79 10.96 20.56
C PRO A 36 -8.59 10.27 19.45
N ASN A 37 -8.27 10.52 18.18
CA ASN A 37 -8.94 9.89 17.05
C ASN A 37 -8.66 8.38 16.99
N LEU A 38 -7.42 7.98 17.24
CA LEU A 38 -7.03 6.58 17.27
C LEU A 38 -7.65 5.88 18.49
N ALA A 39 -7.67 6.55 19.65
CA ALA A 39 -8.40 6.07 20.83
C ALA A 39 -9.87 5.80 20.55
N ASN A 40 -10.52 6.70 19.82
CA ASN A 40 -11.92 6.53 19.43
C ASN A 40 -12.11 5.34 18.46
N LEU A 41 -11.22 5.15 17.49
CA LEU A 41 -11.26 3.98 16.60
C LEU A 41 -11.05 2.68 17.38
N MET A 42 -10.11 2.65 18.32
CA MET A 42 -9.84 1.48 19.16
C MET A 42 -11.01 1.13 20.08
N SER A 43 -11.73 2.13 20.62
CA SER A 43 -12.88 1.92 21.51
C SER A 43 -14.14 1.46 20.78
N ASN A 44 -14.29 1.81 19.51
CA ASN A 44 -15.47 1.48 18.69
C ASN A 44 -15.21 0.35 17.67
N GLY A 45 -14.01 -0.16 17.60
CA GLY A 45 -13.59 -1.20 16.66
C GLY A 45 -12.93 -2.38 17.34
N VAL A 46 -12.27 -3.19 16.54
CA VAL A 46 -11.43 -4.31 17.02
C VAL A 46 -9.99 -3.99 16.67
N TRP A 47 -9.09 -4.17 17.63
CA TRP A 47 -7.67 -3.99 17.43
C TRP A 47 -6.87 -5.11 18.11
N GLY A 48 -5.61 -5.26 17.73
CA GLY A 48 -4.73 -6.25 18.29
C GLY A 48 -3.33 -6.17 17.68
N GLU A 49 -2.40 -6.88 18.27
CA GLU A 49 -1.04 -6.99 17.74
C GLU A 49 -1.02 -7.81 16.46
N LEU A 50 -0.30 -7.33 15.46
CA LEU A 50 0.00 -8.04 14.24
C LEU A 50 1.50 -8.25 14.15
N GLN A 51 1.94 -9.50 14.17
CA GLN A 51 3.35 -9.83 14.00
C GLN A 51 3.82 -9.47 12.60
N SER A 52 4.89 -8.70 12.51
CA SER A 52 5.53 -8.37 11.24
C SER A 52 6.20 -9.58 10.59
N THR A 53 6.70 -9.39 9.38
CA THR A 53 7.55 -10.36 8.68
C THR A 53 8.83 -10.63 9.48
N ILE A 54 9.41 -11.83 9.31
CA ILE A 54 10.74 -12.15 9.82
C ILE A 54 11.73 -11.26 9.07
N HIS A 55 12.57 -10.51 9.79
CA HIS A 55 13.21 -9.29 9.37
C HIS A 55 12.14 -8.23 9.03
N PRO A 56 11.80 -7.35 9.98
CA PRO A 56 10.77 -6.31 9.80
C PRO A 56 11.29 -5.16 8.93
N ASP A 57 11.56 -5.47 7.66
CA ASP A 57 12.00 -4.52 6.65
C ASP A 57 10.78 -4.04 5.84
N SER A 58 10.69 -2.74 5.57
CA SER A 58 9.54 -2.15 4.91
C SER A 58 9.30 -2.74 3.51
N ALA A 59 10.33 -3.03 2.73
CA ALA A 59 10.16 -3.64 1.41
C ALA A 59 9.48 -5.01 1.50
N GLN A 60 9.89 -5.83 2.46
CA GLN A 60 9.32 -7.15 2.70
C GLN A 60 7.91 -7.06 3.27
N ALA A 61 7.71 -6.24 4.31
CA ALA A 61 6.45 -6.12 5.03
C ALA A 61 5.33 -5.57 4.13
N TRP A 62 5.59 -4.47 3.42
CA TRP A 62 4.61 -3.90 2.48
C TRP A 62 4.33 -4.82 1.29
N SER A 63 5.34 -5.56 0.80
CA SER A 63 5.13 -6.56 -0.25
C SER A 63 4.27 -7.74 0.23
N SER A 64 4.46 -8.18 1.48
CA SER A 64 3.61 -9.20 2.10
C SER A 64 2.18 -8.70 2.28
N PHE A 65 2.00 -7.47 2.77
CA PHE A 65 0.69 -6.84 2.92
C PHE A 65 -0.05 -6.76 1.57
N MET A 66 0.59 -6.18 0.55
CA MET A 66 -0.06 -5.95 -0.75
C MET A 66 -0.34 -7.21 -1.56
N THR A 67 0.30 -8.34 -1.23
CA THR A 67 0.13 -9.58 -1.99
C THR A 67 -0.58 -10.69 -1.23
N GLY A 68 -0.63 -10.59 0.11
CA GLY A 68 -1.09 -11.68 0.97
C GLY A 68 -0.20 -12.92 0.89
N LYS A 69 1.08 -12.77 0.50
CA LYS A 69 2.05 -13.84 0.36
C LYS A 69 3.23 -13.63 1.29
N SER A 70 3.90 -14.73 1.66
CA SER A 70 5.19 -14.70 2.34
C SER A 70 6.30 -14.17 1.40
N PRO A 71 7.45 -13.74 1.93
CA PRO A 71 8.58 -13.29 1.13
C PRO A 71 9.03 -14.27 0.05
N SER A 72 8.99 -15.56 0.32
CA SER A 72 9.27 -16.62 -0.67
C SER A 72 8.24 -16.63 -1.82
N GLY A 73 7.00 -16.24 -1.55
CA GLY A 73 5.92 -16.22 -2.53
C GLY A 73 5.91 -14.96 -3.40
N HIS A 74 6.24 -13.79 -2.84
CA HIS A 74 6.30 -12.54 -3.62
C HIS A 74 7.70 -12.17 -4.10
N GLY A 75 8.77 -12.79 -3.55
CA GLY A 75 10.13 -12.67 -4.04
C GLY A 75 10.91 -11.45 -3.57
N ILE A 76 10.34 -10.57 -2.75
CA ILE A 76 11.01 -9.37 -2.22
C ILE A 76 11.40 -9.62 -0.77
N ILE A 77 12.70 -9.55 -0.45
CA ILE A 77 13.24 -9.81 0.88
C ILE A 77 13.82 -8.53 1.49
N TYR A 78 14.50 -7.72 0.68
CA TYR A 78 15.12 -6.44 1.06
C TYR A 78 14.83 -5.39 0.00
N PHE A 79 15.26 -4.15 0.26
CA PHE A 79 15.21 -3.07 -0.74
C PHE A 79 16.12 -3.30 -1.95
N THR A 80 17.05 -4.25 -1.85
CA THR A 80 17.94 -4.62 -2.93
C THR A 80 17.84 -6.08 -3.28
N GLU A 81 18.04 -6.40 -4.55
CA GLU A 81 18.16 -7.75 -5.08
C GLU A 81 19.40 -7.83 -5.97
N ARG A 82 19.93 -9.04 -6.14
CA ARG A 82 20.99 -9.27 -7.10
C ARG A 82 20.44 -9.15 -8.53
N ALA A 83 21.12 -8.40 -9.37
CA ALA A 83 20.78 -8.34 -10.79
C ALA A 83 20.93 -9.74 -11.43
N PRO A 84 20.08 -10.11 -12.40
CA PRO A 84 20.20 -11.37 -13.11
C PRO A 84 21.63 -11.52 -13.72
N ASP A 85 22.19 -12.71 -13.58
CA ASP A 85 23.49 -13.10 -14.14
C ASP A 85 24.66 -12.17 -13.78
N SER A 86 24.56 -11.46 -12.66
CA SER A 86 25.55 -10.49 -12.17
C SER A 86 25.77 -10.63 -10.67
N TYR A 87 26.90 -10.11 -10.15
CA TYR A 87 27.12 -9.89 -8.72
C TYR A 87 26.72 -8.51 -8.25
N GLU A 88 26.22 -7.65 -9.15
CA GLU A 88 25.74 -6.31 -8.82
C GLU A 88 24.37 -6.36 -8.14
N PHE A 89 24.15 -5.40 -7.25
CA PHE A 89 22.85 -5.20 -6.60
C PHE A 89 22.10 -4.06 -7.25
N ARG A 90 20.79 -4.22 -7.37
CA ARG A 90 19.86 -3.18 -7.81
C ARG A 90 18.73 -3.02 -6.79
N PHE A 91 18.11 -1.86 -6.78
CA PHE A 91 16.91 -1.66 -5.99
C PHE A 91 15.73 -2.49 -6.53
N VAL A 92 14.96 -3.08 -5.61
CA VAL A 92 13.71 -3.73 -5.97
C VAL A 92 12.67 -2.69 -6.38
N ASN A 93 11.74 -3.11 -7.21
CA ASN A 93 10.64 -2.29 -7.69
C ASN A 93 9.39 -3.15 -7.94
N ALA A 94 8.31 -2.55 -8.49
CA ALA A 94 7.07 -3.28 -8.73
C ALA A 94 7.25 -4.53 -9.63
N ASN A 95 8.21 -4.51 -10.55
CA ASN A 95 8.50 -5.63 -11.45
C ASN A 95 9.28 -6.76 -10.76
N SER A 96 9.93 -6.51 -9.62
CA SER A 96 10.59 -7.53 -8.81
C SER A 96 9.59 -8.47 -8.13
N ARG A 97 8.35 -8.03 -7.99
CA ARG A 97 7.27 -8.76 -7.31
C ARG A 97 6.73 -9.89 -8.19
N LYS A 98 6.78 -11.11 -7.69
CA LYS A 98 6.34 -12.33 -8.39
C LYS A 98 4.86 -12.66 -8.20
N SER A 99 4.11 -11.82 -7.48
CA SER A 99 2.70 -12.05 -7.14
C SER A 99 1.84 -10.83 -7.48
N LYS A 100 0.57 -11.08 -7.79
CA LYS A 100 -0.42 -10.01 -8.02
C LYS A 100 -0.62 -9.18 -6.75
N SER A 101 -0.80 -7.89 -6.91
CA SER A 101 -1.21 -7.00 -5.84
C SER A 101 -2.68 -7.16 -5.46
N LEU A 102 -3.02 -6.82 -4.23
CA LEU A 102 -4.40 -6.83 -3.71
C LEU A 102 -5.33 -5.97 -4.59
N TRP A 103 -4.90 -4.78 -4.97
CA TRP A 103 -5.70 -3.89 -5.83
C TRP A 103 -5.90 -4.43 -7.24
N ARG A 104 -4.93 -5.18 -7.78
CA ARG A 104 -5.13 -5.88 -9.04
C ARG A 104 -6.18 -6.96 -8.91
N ILE A 105 -6.10 -7.79 -7.87
CA ILE A 105 -7.08 -8.85 -7.59
C ILE A 105 -8.49 -8.25 -7.44
N ILE A 106 -8.64 -7.17 -6.67
CA ILE A 106 -9.90 -6.47 -6.47
C ILE A 106 -10.41 -5.86 -7.79
N GLY A 107 -9.52 -5.22 -8.55
CA GLY A 107 -9.86 -4.63 -9.84
C GLY A 107 -10.36 -5.65 -10.87
N GLU A 108 -9.79 -6.85 -10.90
CA GLU A 108 -10.23 -7.98 -11.75
C GLU A 108 -11.66 -8.43 -11.43
N THR A 109 -12.19 -8.13 -10.23
CA THR A 109 -13.62 -8.36 -9.89
C THR A 109 -14.55 -7.20 -10.29
N GLY A 110 -14.03 -6.20 -11.02
CA GLY A 110 -14.80 -5.03 -11.46
C GLY A 110 -14.92 -3.92 -10.40
N LYS A 111 -14.35 -4.09 -9.21
CA LYS A 111 -14.39 -3.07 -8.14
C LYS A 111 -13.34 -1.99 -8.38
N LYS A 112 -13.70 -0.75 -8.01
CA LYS A 112 -12.76 0.38 -8.06
C LYS A 112 -11.79 0.35 -6.89
N VAL A 113 -10.55 0.74 -7.17
CA VAL A 113 -9.47 0.81 -6.18
C VAL A 113 -8.79 2.18 -6.23
N GLY A 114 -8.34 2.64 -5.06
CA GLY A 114 -7.42 3.78 -4.94
C GLY A 114 -6.21 3.34 -4.15
N VAL A 115 -5.03 3.55 -4.68
CA VAL A 115 -3.76 3.21 -4.06
C VAL A 115 -2.91 4.46 -3.97
N LEU A 116 -2.47 4.81 -2.78
CA LEU A 116 -1.72 6.03 -2.55
C LEU A 116 -0.48 5.72 -1.72
N ASN A 117 0.67 6.08 -2.23
CA ASN A 117 1.96 6.09 -1.52
C ASN A 117 2.37 4.75 -0.89
N VAL A 118 1.93 3.63 -1.45
CA VAL A 118 2.39 2.31 -0.98
C VAL A 118 3.81 2.06 -1.49
N PRO A 119 4.77 1.67 -0.61
CA PRO A 119 6.13 1.38 -1.04
C PRO A 119 6.22 0.29 -2.11
N ILE A 120 7.26 0.37 -2.96
CA ILE A 120 7.55 -0.62 -4.02
C ILE A 120 6.39 -0.78 -5.02
N THR A 121 5.73 0.33 -5.36
CA THR A 121 4.67 0.36 -6.37
C THR A 121 5.07 1.04 -7.68
N TYR A 122 6.34 1.49 -7.79
CA TYR A 122 6.91 1.97 -9.04
C TYR A 122 7.66 0.82 -9.76
N PRO A 123 7.62 0.71 -11.10
CA PRO A 123 6.72 1.40 -12.05
C PRO A 123 5.24 1.14 -11.77
N VAL A 124 4.41 2.16 -12.00
CA VAL A 124 2.97 2.05 -11.75
C VAL A 124 2.31 1.02 -12.66
N GLU A 125 1.47 0.17 -12.08
CA GLU A 125 0.63 -0.77 -12.85
C GLU A 125 -0.73 -0.15 -13.15
N SER A 126 -1.35 -0.58 -14.24
CA SER A 126 -2.73 -0.21 -14.53
C SER A 126 -3.70 -0.89 -13.56
N VAL A 127 -4.64 -0.11 -13.02
CA VAL A 127 -5.63 -0.58 -12.04
C VAL A 127 -7.04 -0.17 -12.46
N ASN A 128 -8.06 -0.83 -11.97
CA ASN A 128 -9.44 -0.36 -12.12
C ASN A 128 -9.71 0.78 -11.14
N GLY A 129 -9.13 1.94 -11.38
CA GLY A 129 -9.19 3.09 -10.48
C GLY A 129 -7.98 3.99 -10.60
N VAL A 130 -7.37 4.35 -9.48
CA VAL A 130 -6.22 5.25 -9.42
C VAL A 130 -5.08 4.62 -8.61
N LEU A 131 -3.85 4.91 -9.03
CA LEU A 131 -2.64 4.53 -8.31
C LEU A 131 -1.65 5.70 -8.33
N ILE A 132 -1.13 6.05 -7.17
CA ILE A 132 -0.02 6.98 -6.99
C ILE A 132 1.09 6.17 -6.32
N SER A 133 2.24 6.04 -6.99
CA SER A 133 3.34 5.24 -6.44
C SER A 133 3.98 5.89 -5.21
N GLY A 134 4.56 5.06 -4.36
CA GLY A 134 5.23 5.49 -3.15
C GLY A 134 6.76 5.33 -3.22
N LEU A 135 7.35 5.11 -2.06
CA LEU A 135 8.78 4.92 -1.87
C LEU A 135 9.37 3.96 -2.91
N GLY A 136 10.46 4.36 -3.53
CA GLY A 136 11.11 3.67 -4.65
C GLY A 136 10.80 4.28 -6.02
N THR A 137 10.01 5.36 -6.06
CA THR A 137 9.82 6.17 -7.28
C THR A 137 11.08 7.02 -7.51
N PRO A 138 11.66 7.03 -8.75
CA PRO A 138 12.96 7.67 -8.99
C PRO A 138 12.96 9.22 -8.93
N GLY A 139 11.82 9.84 -8.63
CA GLY A 139 11.68 11.28 -8.49
C GLY A 139 10.50 11.84 -9.29
N GLU A 140 10.32 13.15 -9.25
CA GLU A 140 9.13 13.86 -9.75
C GLU A 140 8.90 13.76 -11.26
N THR A 141 9.95 13.51 -12.05
CA THR A 141 9.86 13.38 -13.51
C THR A 141 9.42 11.99 -13.95
N ALA A 142 9.47 11.02 -13.05
CA ALA A 142 9.02 9.66 -13.33
C ALA A 142 7.48 9.60 -13.49
N PRO A 143 6.95 8.70 -14.32
CA PRO A 143 5.51 8.47 -14.42
C PRO A 143 5.01 7.75 -13.16
N PHE A 144 4.59 8.52 -12.17
CA PHE A 144 4.26 8.03 -10.83
C PHE A 144 2.77 7.79 -10.57
N THR A 145 1.92 8.05 -11.56
CA THR A 145 0.47 7.87 -11.42
C THR A 145 -0.14 6.98 -12.49
N TYR A 146 -1.22 6.33 -12.13
CA TYR A 146 -2.18 5.74 -13.06
C TYR A 146 -3.59 6.23 -12.71
N PRO A 147 -4.36 6.79 -13.65
CA PRO A 147 -3.92 7.11 -15.01
C PRO A 147 -2.87 8.25 -15.04
N PRO A 148 -2.10 8.42 -16.12
CA PRO A 148 -1.01 9.39 -16.19
C PRO A 148 -1.44 10.85 -15.96
N GLU A 149 -2.65 11.21 -16.38
CA GLU A 149 -3.23 12.55 -16.27
C GLU A 149 -3.38 13.00 -14.80
N LEU A 150 -3.51 12.06 -13.89
CA LEU A 150 -3.64 12.32 -12.46
C LEU A 150 -2.44 13.09 -11.89
N ALA A 151 -1.23 12.88 -12.43
CA ALA A 151 -0.03 13.60 -11.97
C ALA A 151 -0.16 15.12 -12.08
N ALA A 152 -0.70 15.60 -13.20
CA ALA A 152 -0.90 17.04 -13.41
C ALA A 152 -1.96 17.60 -12.45
N GLU A 153 -3.02 16.85 -12.20
CA GLU A 153 -4.08 17.25 -11.28
C GLU A 153 -3.57 17.29 -9.83
N MET A 154 -2.81 16.31 -9.40
CA MET A 154 -2.22 16.26 -8.06
C MET A 154 -1.30 17.45 -7.80
N ARG A 155 -0.41 17.78 -8.73
CA ARG A 155 0.47 18.95 -8.61
C ARG A 155 -0.33 20.26 -8.55
N ARG A 156 -1.34 20.38 -9.39
CA ARG A 156 -2.18 21.61 -9.46
C ARG A 156 -3.01 21.84 -8.19
N LEU A 157 -3.55 20.76 -7.59
CA LEU A 157 -4.50 20.87 -6.47
C LEU A 157 -3.83 20.81 -5.10
N PHE A 158 -2.74 20.08 -4.97
CA PHE A 158 -2.19 19.70 -3.66
C PHE A 158 -0.70 20.06 -3.50
N ASP A 159 -0.07 20.65 -4.52
CA ASP A 159 1.39 20.87 -4.53
C ASP A 159 2.15 19.56 -4.19
N TYR A 160 1.65 18.46 -4.74
CA TYR A 160 2.11 17.12 -4.41
C TYR A 160 3.51 16.89 -4.96
N THR A 161 4.44 16.52 -4.10
CA THR A 161 5.80 16.09 -4.41
C THR A 161 6.00 14.63 -4.04
N ILE A 162 6.90 13.94 -4.72
CA ILE A 162 7.35 12.59 -4.37
C ILE A 162 8.68 12.71 -3.66
N GLU A 163 8.77 12.14 -2.49
CA GLU A 163 10.02 12.00 -1.73
C GLU A 163 10.71 10.67 -2.02
#